data_2dcf5a1a405bedd9e304845c184e3fd1
#
_entry.id   2dcf5a1a405bedd9e304845c184e3fd1
#
_cell.length_a   1.000
_cell.length_b   1.000
_cell.length_c   1.000
_cell.angle_alpha   90.00
_cell.angle_beta   90.00
_cell.angle_gamma   90.00
#
_symmetry.space_group_name_H-M   'P 1'
#
loop_
_entity.id
_entity.type
_entity.pdbx_description
1 polymer ?
#
loop_
_entity_poly.entity_id
_entity_poly.type
_entity_poly.pdbx_seq_one_letter_code
_entity_poly.pdbx_strand_id
1 'polypeptide(L)'
;MLKNNQFYLKDFSDIVFFGQPNPKIININKKLKIKSTVITSFDQSNFLKKNKIDYEIFNSVDQKCINFLKRKFNFKKTLFFGFSPRYIFKQKTINLFENNFVNMHNSRLPLDCGGGGSSWSIIREDRISNLCIFLMTGEIDGGPIIKNKLSLYPKTCILPIDIGNYISKTLVEFYKIFIEELLKGKLFKLREQPEYLLRYNPRLNTDISGFVDWNLDSYDLINFINAFDQPFKGASTFLNNGDFGRLYLRKAQLHGGDTPNHPHMSGIVSRHDKSWITVCTKSKHMLLIEEIINEKGKNIIDLIKPGDRFFTPTDKLDFAKSKRIYYNSFGLKNK
;
A
#
# COMPACT_ATOMS: atom_id res chain seq x y z
N MET A 1 -14.59 -28.15 0.37
CA MET A 1 -13.50 -29.16 0.18
C MET A 1 -12.72 -28.77 -1.08
N LEU A 2 -11.41 -28.66 -0.99
CA LEU A 2 -10.57 -28.57 -2.21
C LEU A 2 -10.60 -29.93 -2.89
N LYS A 3 -11.51 -30.12 -3.82
CA LYS A 3 -11.48 -31.29 -4.71
C LYS A 3 -10.54 -30.95 -5.88
N ASN A 4 -9.50 -31.74 -6.05
CA ASN A 4 -8.61 -31.71 -7.22
C ASN A 4 -7.93 -30.36 -7.52
N ASN A 5 -7.34 -29.69 -6.51
CA ASN A 5 -6.61 -28.42 -6.69
C ASN A 5 -7.47 -27.31 -7.35
N GLN A 6 -8.75 -27.22 -6.96
CA GLN A 6 -9.70 -26.24 -7.48
C GLN A 6 -10.44 -25.52 -6.36
N PHE A 7 -10.69 -24.22 -6.53
CA PHE A 7 -11.57 -23.42 -5.69
C PHE A 7 -12.97 -23.36 -6.31
N TYR A 8 -13.96 -23.63 -5.49
CA TYR A 8 -15.35 -23.63 -5.88
C TYR A 8 -16.25 -23.27 -4.70
N LEU A 9 -17.14 -22.32 -4.91
CA LEU A 9 -18.18 -21.98 -3.94
C LEU A 9 -19.47 -21.65 -4.69
N LYS A 10 -20.46 -22.53 -4.58
CA LYS A 10 -21.77 -22.36 -5.18
C LYS A 10 -22.81 -22.01 -4.12
N ASP A 11 -23.85 -21.31 -4.53
CA ASP A 11 -25.03 -21.01 -3.71
C ASP A 11 -24.72 -20.25 -2.40
N PHE A 12 -23.71 -19.36 -2.42
CA PHE A 12 -23.46 -18.44 -1.33
C PHE A 12 -24.37 -17.23 -1.40
N SER A 13 -24.90 -16.80 -0.24
CA SER A 13 -25.78 -15.64 -0.10
C SER A 13 -25.12 -14.47 0.64
N ASP A 14 -24.03 -14.77 1.31
CA ASP A 14 -23.38 -13.85 2.21
C ASP A 14 -21.89 -13.69 1.89
N ILE A 15 -21.42 -12.44 1.95
CA ILE A 15 -20.00 -12.13 1.93
C ILE A 15 -19.66 -11.38 3.21
N VAL A 16 -18.67 -11.90 3.96
CA VAL A 16 -18.11 -11.24 5.14
C VAL A 16 -16.75 -10.67 4.78
N PHE A 17 -16.65 -9.35 4.77
CA PHE A 17 -15.39 -8.65 4.55
C PHE A 17 -14.63 -8.46 5.86
N PHE A 18 -13.33 -8.70 5.82
CA PHE A 18 -12.40 -8.30 6.88
C PHE A 18 -11.55 -7.11 6.37
N GLY A 19 -11.67 -5.95 7.02
CA GLY A 19 -10.90 -4.75 6.67
C GLY A 19 -11.72 -3.60 6.09
N GLN A 20 -11.29 -3.03 4.95
CA GLN A 20 -11.89 -1.82 4.35
C GLN A 20 -12.29 -2.05 2.89
N PRO A 21 -13.43 -2.70 2.61
CA PRO A 21 -13.90 -2.86 1.24
C PRO A 21 -14.24 -1.52 0.60
N ASN A 22 -13.99 -1.40 -0.71
CA ASN A 22 -14.40 -0.23 -1.48
C ASN A 22 -15.94 -0.11 -1.49
N PRO A 23 -16.53 1.09 -1.28
CA PRO A 23 -17.98 1.29 -1.29
C PRO A 23 -18.68 0.76 -2.55
N LYS A 24 -18.01 0.86 -3.71
CA LYS A 24 -18.56 0.34 -4.98
C LYS A 24 -18.73 -1.18 -4.97
N ILE A 25 -17.89 -1.90 -4.22
CA ILE A 25 -18.00 -3.37 -4.05
C ILE A 25 -19.26 -3.72 -3.27
N ILE A 26 -19.55 -3.00 -2.18
CA ILE A 26 -20.79 -3.18 -1.41
C ILE A 26 -22.02 -2.95 -2.30
N ASN A 27 -21.97 -1.94 -3.16
CA ASN A 27 -23.06 -1.66 -4.12
C ASN A 27 -23.21 -2.76 -5.19
N ILE A 28 -22.11 -3.37 -5.65
CA ILE A 28 -22.15 -4.52 -6.56
C ILE A 28 -22.87 -5.70 -5.89
N ASN A 29 -22.49 -6.04 -4.66
CA ASN A 29 -23.12 -7.12 -3.93
C ASN A 29 -24.63 -6.89 -3.74
N LYS A 30 -25.02 -5.66 -3.38
CA LYS A 30 -26.43 -5.28 -3.27
C LYS A 30 -27.20 -5.51 -4.57
N LYS A 31 -26.63 -5.13 -5.74
CA LYS A 31 -27.23 -5.38 -7.06
C LYS A 31 -27.33 -6.86 -7.39
N LEU A 32 -26.37 -7.67 -6.96
CA LEU A 32 -26.36 -9.12 -7.12
C LEU A 32 -27.18 -9.86 -6.05
N LYS A 33 -27.90 -9.14 -5.17
CA LYS A 33 -28.68 -9.68 -4.05
C LYS A 33 -27.85 -10.49 -3.05
N ILE A 34 -26.56 -10.15 -2.89
CA ILE A 34 -25.67 -10.77 -1.92
C ILE A 34 -25.58 -9.86 -0.69
N LYS A 35 -25.79 -10.43 0.48
CA LYS A 35 -25.66 -9.70 1.74
C LYS A 35 -24.19 -9.49 2.08
N SER A 36 -23.83 -8.25 2.41
CA SER A 36 -22.49 -7.88 2.83
C SER A 36 -22.46 -7.54 4.32
N THR A 37 -21.48 -8.06 5.04
CA THR A 37 -21.18 -7.68 6.42
C THR A 37 -19.69 -7.33 6.49
N VAL A 38 -19.34 -6.23 7.16
CA VAL A 38 -17.95 -5.79 7.29
C VAL A 38 -17.49 -5.94 8.73
N ILE A 39 -16.41 -6.67 8.93
CA ILE A 39 -15.65 -6.79 10.17
C ILE A 39 -14.41 -5.93 10.04
N THR A 40 -14.22 -4.98 10.93
CA THR A 40 -13.09 -4.06 10.86
C THR A 40 -12.42 -3.86 12.22
N SER A 41 -11.21 -3.33 12.21
CA SER A 41 -10.50 -2.88 13.40
C SER A 41 -10.80 -1.41 13.71
N PHE A 42 -10.53 -1.01 14.91
CA PHE A 42 -10.79 0.38 15.37
C PHE A 42 -10.10 1.42 14.47
N ASP A 43 -8.82 1.21 14.11
CA ASP A 43 -8.03 2.13 13.27
C ASP A 43 -8.58 2.29 11.84
N GLN A 44 -9.34 1.31 11.36
CA GLN A 44 -9.94 1.31 10.01
C GLN A 44 -11.39 1.80 9.99
N SER A 45 -12.06 1.91 11.14
CA SER A 45 -13.49 2.21 11.23
C SER A 45 -13.88 3.59 10.65
N ASN A 46 -13.02 4.60 10.79
CA ASN A 46 -13.27 5.95 10.29
C ASN A 46 -13.50 6.00 8.77
N PHE A 47 -12.79 5.17 8.00
CA PHE A 47 -13.02 5.07 6.56
C PHE A 47 -14.43 4.57 6.25
N LEU A 48 -14.89 3.52 6.93
CA LEU A 48 -16.20 2.93 6.73
C LEU A 48 -17.31 3.89 7.14
N LYS A 49 -17.15 4.56 8.30
CA LYS A 49 -18.06 5.61 8.77
C LYS A 49 -18.21 6.74 7.75
N LYS A 50 -17.08 7.27 7.23
CA LYS A 50 -17.07 8.32 6.22
C LYS A 50 -17.81 7.89 4.93
N ASN A 51 -17.75 6.62 4.57
CA ASN A 51 -18.36 6.07 3.37
C ASN A 51 -19.77 5.48 3.62
N LYS A 52 -20.34 5.65 4.81
CA LYS A 52 -21.69 5.18 5.20
C LYS A 52 -21.86 3.66 4.97
N ILE A 53 -20.83 2.88 5.30
CA ILE A 53 -20.84 1.41 5.26
C ILE A 53 -21.05 0.90 6.68
N ASP A 54 -22.02 0.02 6.87
CA ASP A 54 -22.26 -0.63 8.17
C ASP A 54 -21.15 -1.64 8.48
N TYR A 55 -20.69 -1.65 9.74
CA TYR A 55 -19.59 -2.49 10.16
C TYR A 55 -19.70 -2.90 11.63
N GLU A 56 -19.00 -3.98 11.97
CA GLU A 56 -18.78 -4.44 13.33
C GLU A 56 -17.30 -4.30 13.70
N ILE A 57 -16.99 -3.82 14.89
CA ILE A 57 -15.61 -3.65 15.35
C ILE A 57 -15.17 -4.86 16.15
N PHE A 58 -14.12 -5.51 15.65
CA PHE A 58 -13.35 -6.50 16.38
C PHE A 58 -11.87 -6.19 16.20
N ASN A 59 -11.12 -5.94 17.29
CA ASN A 59 -9.70 -5.63 17.22
C ASN A 59 -8.82 -6.88 17.06
N SER A 60 -9.42 -8.06 17.18
CA SER A 60 -8.78 -9.36 16.94
C SER A 60 -9.81 -10.36 16.42
N VAL A 61 -9.35 -11.35 15.67
CA VAL A 61 -10.19 -12.49 15.27
C VAL A 61 -10.03 -13.58 16.33
N ASP A 62 -10.52 -13.28 17.53
CA ASP A 62 -10.52 -14.14 18.70
C ASP A 62 -11.82 -14.97 18.82
N GLN A 63 -11.99 -15.69 19.92
CA GLN A 63 -13.16 -16.52 20.18
C GLN A 63 -14.47 -15.70 20.18
N LYS A 64 -14.43 -14.43 20.62
CA LYS A 64 -15.60 -13.54 20.61
C LYS A 64 -16.06 -13.23 19.18
N CYS A 65 -15.11 -12.87 18.32
CA CYS A 65 -15.37 -12.64 16.90
C CYS A 65 -15.87 -13.93 16.20
N ILE A 66 -15.22 -15.06 16.44
CA ILE A 66 -15.63 -16.36 15.87
C ILE A 66 -17.03 -16.77 16.34
N ASN A 67 -17.37 -16.58 17.60
CA ASN A 67 -18.72 -16.89 18.11
C ASN A 67 -19.78 -15.98 17.48
N PHE A 68 -19.49 -14.71 17.26
CA PHE A 68 -20.36 -13.79 16.53
C PHE A 68 -20.60 -14.31 15.10
N LEU A 69 -19.54 -14.66 14.39
CA LEU A 69 -19.63 -15.16 13.02
C LEU A 69 -20.42 -16.47 12.93
N LYS A 70 -20.16 -17.45 13.80
CA LYS A 70 -20.87 -18.74 13.82
C LYS A 70 -22.36 -18.60 14.13
N ARG A 71 -22.79 -17.63 14.94
CA ARG A 71 -24.20 -17.37 15.20
C ARG A 71 -24.91 -16.73 14.03
N LYS A 72 -24.19 -15.94 13.21
CA LYS A 72 -24.78 -15.10 12.15
C LYS A 72 -24.71 -15.75 10.76
N PHE A 73 -23.73 -16.61 10.50
CA PHE A 73 -23.44 -17.13 9.17
C PHE A 73 -23.27 -18.65 9.13
N ASN A 74 -23.75 -19.23 8.02
CA ASN A 74 -23.38 -20.60 7.64
C ASN A 74 -22.07 -20.58 6.88
N PHE A 75 -20.96 -21.03 7.45
CA PHE A 75 -19.63 -20.95 6.88
C PHE A 75 -19.47 -21.67 5.54
N LYS A 76 -20.27 -22.74 5.30
CA LYS A 76 -20.28 -23.45 4.01
C LYS A 76 -20.94 -22.66 2.87
N LYS A 77 -21.79 -21.68 3.22
CA LYS A 77 -22.52 -20.81 2.28
C LYS A 77 -22.11 -19.35 2.35
N THR A 78 -21.01 -19.05 2.99
CA THR A 78 -20.48 -17.69 3.17
C THR A 78 -19.11 -17.58 2.56
N LEU A 79 -18.89 -16.57 1.72
CA LEU A 79 -17.57 -16.17 1.26
C LEU A 79 -16.96 -15.19 2.27
N PHE A 80 -15.83 -15.54 2.86
CA PHE A 80 -15.04 -14.66 3.68
C PHE A 80 -13.99 -13.99 2.83
N PHE A 81 -13.86 -12.67 2.93
CA PHE A 81 -13.06 -11.88 2.01
C PHE A 81 -12.15 -10.90 2.75
N GLY A 82 -10.84 -11.09 2.70
CA GLY A 82 -9.86 -10.13 3.20
C GLY A 82 -9.72 -8.94 2.25
N PHE A 83 -9.83 -7.74 2.80
CA PHE A 83 -9.72 -6.49 2.05
C PHE A 83 -8.84 -5.51 2.82
N SER A 84 -7.53 -5.63 2.67
CA SER A 84 -6.52 -4.91 3.47
C SER A 84 -6.72 -5.06 4.99
N PRO A 85 -6.96 -6.27 5.51
CA PRO A 85 -7.22 -6.48 6.92
C PRO A 85 -6.01 -6.10 7.79
N ARG A 86 -6.27 -5.59 8.99
CA ARG A 86 -5.24 -5.36 10.02
C ARG A 86 -4.99 -6.58 10.90
N TYR A 87 -5.71 -7.66 10.64
CA TYR A 87 -5.59 -8.90 11.39
C TYR A 87 -4.50 -9.80 10.84
N ILE A 88 -3.83 -10.50 11.73
CA ILE A 88 -3.02 -11.68 11.39
C ILE A 88 -3.88 -12.90 11.72
N PHE A 89 -4.20 -13.69 10.72
CA PHE A 89 -5.00 -14.90 10.86
C PHE A 89 -4.08 -16.09 11.08
N LYS A 90 -4.25 -16.75 12.24
CA LYS A 90 -3.52 -18.01 12.51
C LYS A 90 -4.18 -19.14 11.71
N GLN A 91 -3.39 -20.15 11.30
CA GLN A 91 -3.89 -21.30 10.55
C GLN A 91 -5.08 -21.98 11.24
N LYS A 92 -5.04 -22.15 12.57
CA LYS A 92 -6.16 -22.70 13.35
C LYS A 92 -7.48 -21.92 13.14
N THR A 93 -7.41 -20.60 13.02
CA THR A 93 -8.58 -19.74 12.76
C THR A 93 -9.04 -19.87 11.31
N ILE A 94 -8.09 -19.91 10.37
CA ILE A 94 -8.38 -20.02 8.93
C ILE A 94 -9.11 -21.33 8.62
N ASN A 95 -8.70 -22.44 9.26
CA ASN A 95 -9.33 -23.74 9.09
C ASN A 95 -10.84 -23.75 9.45
N LEU A 96 -11.31 -22.79 10.26
CA LEU A 96 -12.73 -22.68 10.59
C LEU A 96 -13.58 -22.17 9.43
N PHE A 97 -12.98 -21.55 8.43
CA PHE A 97 -13.69 -20.92 7.31
C PHE A 97 -13.93 -21.88 6.13
N GLU A 98 -13.80 -23.18 6.29
CA GLU A 98 -14.15 -24.23 5.33
C GLU A 98 -13.50 -24.04 3.93
N ASN A 99 -12.31 -23.46 3.84
CA ASN A 99 -11.63 -23.02 2.61
C ASN A 99 -12.37 -21.93 1.81
N ASN A 100 -13.32 -21.24 2.41
CA ASN A 100 -14.07 -20.14 1.79
C ASN A 100 -13.51 -18.77 2.16
N PHE A 101 -12.26 -18.70 2.65
CA PHE A 101 -11.63 -17.46 3.00
C PHE A 101 -10.57 -17.09 1.97
N VAL A 102 -10.85 -16.02 1.24
CA VAL A 102 -9.97 -15.47 0.21
C VAL A 102 -9.47 -14.08 0.59
N ASN A 103 -8.35 -13.66 0.03
CA ASN A 103 -7.84 -12.29 0.15
C ASN A 103 -7.65 -11.68 -1.23
N MET A 104 -7.91 -10.38 -1.35
CA MET A 104 -7.55 -9.60 -2.52
C MET A 104 -6.34 -8.73 -2.24
N HIS A 105 -5.33 -8.87 -3.06
CA HIS A 105 -4.08 -8.16 -2.93
C HIS A 105 -3.67 -7.53 -4.27
N ASN A 106 -3.04 -6.37 -4.21
CA ASN A 106 -2.57 -5.62 -5.37
C ASN A 106 -1.06 -5.72 -5.54
N SER A 107 -0.51 -6.88 -5.30
CA SER A 107 0.91 -7.17 -5.48
C SER A 107 1.12 -8.30 -6.46
N ARG A 108 2.30 -8.34 -7.05
CA ARG A 108 2.72 -9.36 -8.01
C ARG A 108 3.15 -10.65 -7.28
N LEU A 109 2.17 -11.35 -6.73
CA LEU A 109 2.40 -12.65 -6.10
C LEU A 109 2.85 -13.71 -7.11
N PRO A 110 3.81 -14.58 -6.75
CA PRO A 110 4.51 -14.70 -5.47
C PRO A 110 5.68 -13.73 -5.27
N LEU A 111 6.06 -12.95 -6.27
CA LEU A 111 7.28 -12.13 -6.25
C LEU A 111 7.26 -11.01 -5.22
N ASP A 112 6.10 -10.42 -4.91
CA ASP A 112 5.98 -9.26 -4.02
C ASP A 112 4.90 -9.50 -2.96
N CYS A 113 5.25 -10.11 -1.84
CA CYS A 113 4.38 -10.25 -0.68
C CYS A 113 4.65 -9.16 0.37
N GLY A 114 3.71 -8.95 1.31
CA GLY A 114 3.86 -8.01 2.41
C GLY A 114 3.22 -6.65 2.17
N GLY A 115 3.86 -5.55 2.60
CA GLY A 115 3.25 -4.22 2.63
C GLY A 115 3.95 -3.16 1.79
N GLY A 116 3.34 -1.97 1.72
CA GLY A 116 3.97 -0.81 1.04
C GLY A 116 4.05 -0.91 -0.49
N GLY A 117 3.23 -1.76 -1.11
CA GLY A 117 3.34 -2.12 -2.53
C GLY A 117 3.47 -0.93 -3.50
N SER A 118 2.66 0.12 -3.34
CA SER A 118 2.74 1.30 -4.21
C SER A 118 4.08 2.04 -4.09
N SER A 119 4.55 2.29 -2.87
CA SER A 119 5.84 2.94 -2.64
C SER A 119 7.00 2.09 -3.14
N TRP A 120 6.98 0.77 -2.90
CA TRP A 120 8.01 -0.13 -3.41
C TRP A 120 8.02 -0.24 -4.92
N SER A 121 6.84 -0.19 -5.58
CA SER A 121 6.77 -0.16 -7.05
C SER A 121 7.41 1.11 -7.62
N ILE A 122 7.18 2.28 -6.99
CA ILE A 122 7.79 3.55 -7.41
C ILE A 122 9.30 3.52 -7.18
N ILE A 123 9.79 3.12 -6.00
CA ILE A 123 11.23 3.01 -5.70
C ILE A 123 11.95 2.12 -6.73
N ARG A 124 11.29 1.07 -7.22
CA ARG A 124 11.88 0.12 -8.19
C ARG A 124 11.55 0.42 -9.65
N GLU A 125 10.82 1.50 -9.94
CA GLU A 125 10.28 1.80 -11.29
C GLU A 125 9.44 0.67 -11.88
N ASP A 126 8.84 -0.18 -11.01
CA ASP A 126 8.05 -1.31 -11.46
C ASP A 126 6.62 -0.89 -11.81
N ARG A 127 6.34 -0.86 -13.10
CA ARG A 127 5.03 -0.50 -13.63
C ARG A 127 4.08 -1.68 -13.83
N ILE A 128 4.46 -2.88 -13.41
CA ILE A 128 3.58 -4.03 -13.52
C ILE A 128 2.59 -4.04 -12.35
N SER A 129 1.32 -3.84 -12.66
CA SER A 129 0.21 -4.01 -11.72
C SER A 129 -0.29 -5.45 -11.77
N ASN A 130 -0.54 -6.04 -10.62
CA ASN A 130 -1.22 -7.32 -10.50
C ASN A 130 -2.31 -7.26 -9.44
N LEU A 131 -3.56 -7.49 -9.85
CA LEU A 131 -4.64 -7.76 -8.92
C LEU A 131 -4.72 -9.28 -8.74
N CYS A 132 -4.68 -9.73 -7.51
CA CYS A 132 -4.64 -11.15 -7.17
C CYS A 132 -5.71 -11.49 -6.12
N ILE A 133 -6.44 -12.57 -6.35
CA ILE A 133 -7.30 -13.22 -5.35
C ILE A 133 -6.70 -14.60 -5.07
N PHE A 134 -6.46 -14.88 -3.79
CA PHE A 134 -5.86 -16.12 -3.34
C PHE A 134 -6.55 -16.64 -2.08
N LEU A 135 -6.41 -17.92 -1.80
CA LEU A 135 -6.88 -18.51 -0.55
C LEU A 135 -6.03 -18.05 0.61
N MET A 136 -6.67 -17.71 1.72
CA MET A 136 -5.95 -17.39 2.96
C MET A 136 -5.29 -18.63 3.56
N THR A 137 -4.04 -18.47 3.94
CA THR A 137 -3.25 -19.44 4.73
C THR A 137 -2.63 -18.74 5.94
N GLY A 138 -1.98 -19.49 6.81
CA GLY A 138 -1.23 -18.93 7.95
C GLY A 138 0.02 -18.13 7.54
N GLU A 139 0.43 -18.25 6.31
CA GLU A 139 1.56 -17.53 5.72
C GLU A 139 1.11 -16.20 5.15
N ILE A 140 1.96 -15.18 5.23
CA ILE A 140 1.64 -13.84 4.71
C ILE A 140 1.65 -13.89 3.18
N ASP A 141 0.45 -13.68 2.59
CA ASP A 141 0.21 -13.65 1.14
C ASP A 141 0.67 -14.92 0.39
N GLY A 142 0.92 -16.05 1.09
CA GLY A 142 1.50 -17.29 0.56
C GLY A 142 0.48 -18.31 0.04
N GLY A 143 -0.83 -18.07 0.18
CA GLY A 143 -1.85 -19.04 -0.20
C GLY A 143 -2.03 -19.21 -1.71
N PRO A 144 -2.61 -20.35 -2.18
CA PRO A 144 -2.79 -20.64 -3.60
C PRO A 144 -3.61 -19.56 -4.32
N ILE A 145 -3.13 -19.14 -5.49
CA ILE A 145 -3.78 -18.11 -6.30
C ILE A 145 -4.99 -18.70 -7.02
N ILE A 146 -6.16 -18.06 -6.85
CA ILE A 146 -7.42 -18.40 -7.50
C ILE A 146 -7.54 -17.67 -8.84
N LYS A 147 -7.29 -16.36 -8.83
CA LYS A 147 -7.42 -15.50 -10.01
C LYS A 147 -6.47 -14.32 -9.91
N ASN A 148 -5.88 -13.94 -11.03
CA ASN A 148 -5.09 -12.71 -11.11
C ASN A 148 -5.32 -11.97 -12.43
N LYS A 149 -4.98 -10.68 -12.43
CA LYS A 149 -5.01 -9.81 -13.60
C LYS A 149 -3.75 -8.95 -13.61
N LEU A 150 -2.89 -9.21 -14.59
CA LEU A 150 -1.73 -8.37 -14.88
C LEU A 150 -2.12 -7.18 -15.76
N SER A 151 -1.55 -6.03 -15.51
CA SER A 151 -1.69 -4.82 -16.34
C SER A 151 -0.49 -3.90 -16.12
N LEU A 152 -0.34 -2.87 -16.95
CA LEU A 152 0.69 -1.84 -16.75
C LEU A 152 0.05 -0.60 -16.11
N TYR A 153 0.70 -0.06 -15.09
CA TYR A 153 0.39 1.29 -14.65
C TYR A 153 0.67 2.29 -15.77
N PRO A 154 -0.23 3.25 -16.05
CA PRO A 154 0.06 4.38 -16.92
C PRO A 154 1.38 5.07 -16.54
N LYS A 155 2.09 5.64 -17.51
CA LYS A 155 3.33 6.40 -17.24
C LYS A 155 3.13 7.59 -16.30
N THR A 156 1.90 8.08 -16.19
CA THR A 156 1.48 9.15 -15.27
C THR A 156 1.31 8.71 -13.81
N CYS A 157 1.35 7.40 -13.53
CA CYS A 157 1.31 6.89 -12.16
C CYS A 157 2.71 6.94 -11.54
N ILE A 158 3.13 8.13 -11.13
CA ILE A 158 4.45 8.38 -10.53
C ILE A 158 4.39 8.54 -9.00
N LEU A 159 3.20 8.71 -8.43
CA LEU A 159 2.97 8.85 -6.99
C LEU A 159 2.11 7.72 -6.44
N PRO A 160 2.20 7.41 -5.12
CA PRO A 160 1.33 6.40 -4.49
C PRO A 160 -0.16 6.68 -4.66
N ILE A 161 -0.59 7.96 -4.69
CA ILE A 161 -1.98 8.34 -4.94
C ILE A 161 -2.44 7.95 -6.34
N ASP A 162 -1.58 8.09 -7.35
CA ASP A 162 -1.91 7.75 -8.74
C ASP A 162 -2.13 6.24 -8.88
N ILE A 163 -1.19 5.45 -8.30
CA ILE A 163 -1.29 4.00 -8.24
C ILE A 163 -2.57 3.59 -7.49
N GLY A 164 -2.85 4.20 -6.34
CA GLY A 164 -4.06 3.95 -5.56
C GLY A 164 -5.35 4.23 -6.34
N ASN A 165 -5.40 5.34 -7.09
CA ASN A 165 -6.52 5.71 -7.94
C ASN A 165 -6.72 4.71 -9.09
N TYR A 166 -5.63 4.28 -9.75
CA TYR A 166 -5.66 3.27 -10.80
C TYR A 166 -6.19 1.94 -10.26
N ILE A 167 -5.62 1.45 -9.15
CA ILE A 167 -6.04 0.21 -8.50
C ILE A 167 -7.51 0.28 -8.09
N SER A 168 -7.94 1.38 -7.46
CA SER A 168 -9.33 1.55 -7.02
C SER A 168 -10.36 1.40 -8.15
N LYS A 169 -10.01 1.81 -9.37
CA LYS A 169 -10.85 1.65 -10.56
C LYS A 169 -10.84 0.21 -11.07
N THR A 170 -9.66 -0.37 -11.26
CA THR A 170 -9.48 -1.70 -11.87
C THR A 170 -9.91 -2.84 -10.95
N LEU A 171 -9.74 -2.67 -9.65
CA LEU A 171 -10.07 -3.63 -8.61
C LEU A 171 -11.59 -3.87 -8.51
N VAL A 172 -12.41 -2.85 -8.67
CA VAL A 172 -13.87 -2.95 -8.60
C VAL A 172 -14.41 -3.85 -9.73
N GLU A 173 -13.89 -3.67 -10.95
CA GLU A 173 -14.26 -4.49 -12.08
C GLU A 173 -13.74 -5.94 -11.94
N PHE A 174 -12.49 -6.10 -11.48
CA PHE A 174 -11.91 -7.41 -11.24
C PHE A 174 -12.69 -8.20 -10.18
N TYR A 175 -13.11 -7.54 -9.08
CA TYR A 175 -13.98 -8.12 -8.06
C TYR A 175 -15.33 -8.54 -8.65
N LYS A 176 -15.98 -7.64 -9.40
CA LYS A 176 -17.29 -7.92 -10.03
C LYS A 176 -17.24 -9.18 -10.88
N ILE A 177 -16.25 -9.26 -11.79
CA ILE A 177 -16.08 -10.44 -12.65
C ILE A 177 -15.87 -11.70 -11.81
N PHE A 178 -15.07 -11.66 -10.76
CA PHE A 178 -14.83 -12.81 -9.90
C PHE A 178 -16.10 -13.30 -9.21
N ILE A 179 -16.91 -12.39 -8.66
CA ILE A 179 -18.18 -12.76 -8.00
C ILE A 179 -19.20 -13.30 -9.00
N GLU A 180 -19.34 -12.68 -10.18
CA GLU A 180 -20.24 -13.17 -11.23
C GLU A 180 -19.85 -14.57 -11.73
N GLU A 181 -18.55 -14.85 -11.86
CA GLU A 181 -18.03 -16.17 -12.21
C GLU A 181 -18.33 -17.21 -11.12
N LEU A 182 -18.17 -16.83 -9.83
CA LEU A 182 -18.55 -17.71 -8.70
C LEU A 182 -20.03 -18.04 -8.70
N LEU A 183 -20.91 -17.05 -8.90
CA LEU A 183 -22.36 -17.24 -8.95
C LEU A 183 -22.80 -18.16 -10.11
N LYS A 184 -22.05 -18.15 -11.21
CA LYS A 184 -22.24 -19.07 -12.35
C LYS A 184 -21.69 -20.48 -12.07
N GLY A 185 -21.12 -20.73 -10.90
CA GLY A 185 -20.55 -22.02 -10.54
C GLY A 185 -19.22 -22.34 -11.22
N LYS A 186 -18.43 -21.33 -11.59
CA LYS A 186 -17.12 -21.55 -12.20
C LYS A 186 -16.17 -22.23 -11.23
N LEU A 187 -15.46 -23.23 -11.70
CA LEU A 187 -14.34 -23.88 -11.05
C LEU A 187 -13.06 -23.11 -11.37
N PHE A 188 -12.32 -22.70 -10.34
CA PHE A 188 -11.04 -22.03 -10.49
C PHE A 188 -9.90 -22.98 -10.16
N LYS A 189 -9.01 -23.23 -11.12
CA LYS A 189 -7.78 -23.97 -10.88
C LYS A 189 -6.87 -23.16 -9.95
N LEU A 190 -6.48 -23.76 -8.84
CA LEU A 190 -5.53 -23.17 -7.90
C LEU A 190 -4.13 -23.24 -8.46
N ARG A 191 -3.37 -22.18 -8.23
CA ARG A 191 -1.96 -22.09 -8.60
C ARG A 191 -1.15 -21.85 -7.34
N GLU A 192 -0.36 -22.83 -6.97
CA GLU A 192 0.54 -22.75 -5.82
C GLU A 192 1.57 -21.63 -6.01
N GLN A 193 2.02 -21.06 -4.91
CA GLN A 193 3.06 -20.06 -4.86
C GLN A 193 4.36 -20.73 -4.38
N PRO A 194 5.37 -20.94 -5.24
CA PRO A 194 6.64 -21.50 -4.81
C PRO A 194 7.32 -20.60 -3.79
N GLU A 195 7.65 -21.12 -2.62
CA GLU A 195 8.21 -20.37 -1.49
C GLU A 195 9.52 -19.65 -1.88
N TYR A 196 10.37 -20.28 -2.68
CA TYR A 196 11.64 -19.71 -3.14
C TYR A 196 11.50 -18.48 -4.05
N LEU A 197 10.30 -18.19 -4.56
CA LEU A 197 10.01 -16.98 -5.33
C LEU A 197 9.47 -15.85 -4.46
N LEU A 198 9.13 -16.09 -3.20
CA LEU A 198 8.54 -15.09 -2.32
C LEU A 198 9.60 -14.07 -1.90
N ARG A 199 9.38 -12.82 -2.29
CA ARG A 199 10.13 -11.66 -1.82
C ARG A 199 9.27 -10.83 -0.89
N TYR A 200 9.66 -10.76 0.37
CA TYR A 200 8.92 -9.99 1.37
C TYR A 200 9.28 -8.51 1.29
N ASN A 201 8.29 -7.66 1.06
CA ASN A 201 8.41 -6.21 1.13
C ASN A 201 7.94 -5.72 2.52
N PRO A 202 8.82 -5.14 3.33
CA PRO A 202 8.44 -4.59 4.62
C PRO A 202 7.48 -3.40 4.44
N ARG A 203 6.61 -3.18 5.42
CA ARG A 203 5.80 -1.96 5.44
C ARG A 203 6.69 -0.75 5.62
N LEU A 204 6.32 0.35 4.96
CA LEU A 204 6.95 1.64 5.10
C LEU A 204 6.08 2.57 5.96
N ASN A 205 6.72 3.46 6.68
CA ASN A 205 6.10 4.56 7.41
C ASN A 205 6.87 5.83 7.12
N THR A 206 6.19 6.88 6.67
CA THR A 206 6.84 8.12 6.24
C THR A 206 7.73 8.73 7.31
N ASP A 207 7.26 8.75 8.56
CA ASP A 207 8.00 9.39 9.66
C ASP A 207 9.25 8.59 10.10
N ILE A 208 9.30 7.30 9.78
CA ILE A 208 10.41 6.40 10.14
C ILE A 208 11.29 6.09 8.92
N SER A 209 10.67 5.73 7.79
CA SER A 209 11.38 5.20 6.61
C SER A 209 11.68 6.27 5.56
N GLY A 210 11.03 7.43 5.61
CA GLY A 210 11.02 8.41 4.53
C GLY A 210 12.17 9.43 4.55
N PHE A 211 13.29 9.16 5.22
CA PHE A 211 14.43 10.08 5.21
C PHE A 211 15.24 9.99 3.91
N VAL A 212 15.42 11.12 3.24
CA VAL A 212 16.12 11.24 1.96
C VAL A 212 17.62 11.01 2.16
N ASP A 213 18.19 10.05 1.45
CA ASP A 213 19.63 9.85 1.37
C ASP A 213 20.19 10.62 0.15
N TRP A 214 20.79 11.77 0.38
CA TRP A 214 21.33 12.64 -0.66
C TRP A 214 22.55 12.04 -1.40
N ASN A 215 23.00 10.86 -0.98
CA ASN A 215 24.03 10.09 -1.68
C ASN A 215 23.49 9.19 -2.79
N LEU A 216 22.17 9.08 -2.96
CA LEU A 216 21.54 8.40 -4.08
C LEU A 216 21.82 9.13 -5.39
N ASP A 217 21.80 8.41 -6.52
CA ASP A 217 21.80 9.07 -7.83
C ASP A 217 20.46 9.76 -8.10
N SER A 218 20.38 10.57 -9.16
CA SER A 218 19.19 11.40 -9.41
C SER A 218 17.91 10.59 -9.66
N TYR A 219 18.02 9.41 -10.27
CA TYR A 219 16.85 8.56 -10.55
C TYR A 219 16.35 7.85 -9.28
N ASP A 220 17.27 7.25 -8.53
CA ASP A 220 16.91 6.64 -7.24
C ASP A 220 16.38 7.68 -6.26
N LEU A 221 16.97 8.88 -6.27
CA LEU A 221 16.57 9.99 -5.40
C LEU A 221 15.15 10.47 -5.72
N ILE A 222 14.81 10.70 -6.99
CA ILE A 222 13.44 11.13 -7.37
C ILE A 222 12.42 10.03 -7.09
N ASN A 223 12.75 8.77 -7.37
CA ASN A 223 11.86 7.65 -7.09
C ASN A 223 11.59 7.50 -5.59
N PHE A 224 12.63 7.69 -4.77
CA PHE A 224 12.47 7.68 -3.33
C PHE A 224 11.58 8.83 -2.85
N ILE A 225 11.78 10.06 -3.31
CA ILE A 225 10.96 11.22 -2.94
C ILE A 225 9.50 10.98 -3.34
N ASN A 226 9.26 10.56 -4.58
CA ASN A 226 7.93 10.30 -5.10
C ASN A 226 7.22 9.15 -4.36
N ALA A 227 7.95 8.14 -3.88
CA ALA A 227 7.38 7.02 -3.14
C ALA A 227 6.77 7.40 -1.78
N PHE A 228 7.15 8.55 -1.24
CA PHE A 228 6.63 9.09 0.02
C PHE A 228 5.76 10.35 -0.18
N ASP A 229 5.51 10.77 -1.41
CA ASP A 229 4.59 11.86 -1.74
C ASP A 229 3.13 11.44 -1.56
N GLN A 230 2.18 12.20 -2.02
CA GLN A 230 0.75 11.97 -1.80
C GLN A 230 0.31 10.50 -1.98
N PRO A 231 -0.49 9.97 -1.03
CA PRO A 231 -1.21 10.63 0.05
C PRO A 231 -0.41 10.79 1.35
N PHE A 232 0.88 10.57 1.33
CA PHE A 232 1.76 10.70 2.49
C PHE A 232 2.23 12.15 2.66
N LYS A 233 3.01 12.40 3.72
CA LYS A 233 3.49 13.75 4.05
C LYS A 233 4.58 14.28 3.12
N GLY A 234 5.30 13.41 2.42
CA GLY A 234 6.51 13.69 1.64
C GLY A 234 7.75 13.01 2.21
N ALA A 235 8.78 12.82 1.39
CA ALA A 235 10.08 12.35 1.85
C ALA A 235 10.77 13.45 2.66
N SER A 236 11.43 13.09 3.76
CA SER A 236 11.90 14.06 4.76
C SER A 236 13.40 14.29 4.76
N THR A 237 13.79 15.52 5.03
CA THR A 237 15.16 16.00 5.11
C THR A 237 15.27 17.19 6.05
N PHE A 238 16.44 17.79 6.15
CA PHE A 238 16.71 19.01 6.90
C PHE A 238 17.43 20.02 5.98
N LEU A 239 17.42 21.30 6.35
CA LEU A 239 18.08 22.37 5.62
C LEU A 239 19.19 22.98 6.47
N ASN A 240 20.37 23.23 5.90
CA ASN A 240 21.53 23.83 6.57
C ASN A 240 21.83 23.17 7.94
N ASN A 241 21.82 23.95 9.01
CA ASN A 241 22.05 23.48 10.38
C ASN A 241 20.77 22.94 11.07
N GLY A 242 19.68 22.73 10.32
CA GLY A 242 18.39 22.32 10.86
C GLY A 242 17.47 23.48 11.25
N ASP A 243 17.70 24.67 10.70
CA ASP A 243 17.02 25.93 11.05
C ASP A 243 15.48 25.86 10.99
N PHE A 244 14.93 25.02 10.11
CA PHE A 244 13.47 24.84 9.95
C PHE A 244 12.94 23.52 10.53
N GLY A 245 13.78 22.76 11.23
CA GLY A 245 13.45 21.42 11.68
C GLY A 245 13.31 20.43 10.53
N ARG A 246 12.45 19.43 10.70
CA ARG A 246 12.20 18.42 9.68
C ARG A 246 11.32 18.98 8.55
N LEU A 247 11.76 18.80 7.33
CA LEU A 247 11.09 19.23 6.11
C LEU A 247 10.63 18.02 5.30
N TYR A 248 9.54 18.17 4.55
CA TYR A 248 8.96 17.15 3.70
C TYR A 248 8.93 17.65 2.26
N LEU A 249 9.64 16.94 1.37
CA LEU A 249 9.73 17.25 -0.05
C LEU A 249 8.56 16.61 -0.80
N ARG A 250 7.91 17.37 -1.67
CA ARG A 250 6.79 16.95 -2.48
C ARG A 250 6.82 17.61 -3.85
N LYS A 251 6.06 17.06 -4.81
CA LYS A 251 5.99 17.57 -6.18
C LYS A 251 7.39 17.77 -6.77
N ALA A 252 8.23 16.75 -6.65
CA ALA A 252 9.57 16.75 -7.20
C ALA A 252 9.59 16.07 -8.58
N GLN A 253 10.48 16.53 -9.44
CA GLN A 253 10.76 15.93 -10.75
C GLN A 253 12.22 16.13 -11.14
N LEU A 254 12.70 15.30 -12.07
CA LEU A 254 14.03 15.51 -12.64
C LEU A 254 14.04 16.76 -13.54
N HIS A 255 15.14 17.49 -13.52
CA HIS A 255 15.32 18.71 -14.29
C HIS A 255 16.74 18.83 -14.81
N GLY A 256 16.87 19.36 -16.04
CA GLY A 256 18.16 19.53 -16.69
C GLY A 256 18.78 18.20 -17.13
N GLY A 257 20.09 18.11 -17.10
CA GLY A 257 20.86 16.93 -17.52
C GLY A 257 22.04 17.24 -18.43
N ASP A 258 22.34 18.52 -18.63
CA ASP A 258 23.37 18.96 -19.57
C ASP A 258 24.79 18.83 -18.99
N THR A 259 24.95 19.11 -17.70
CA THR A 259 26.25 19.11 -17.02
C THR A 259 26.17 18.34 -15.70
N PRO A 260 27.03 17.34 -15.50
CA PRO A 260 27.07 16.61 -14.22
C PRO A 260 27.52 17.54 -13.10
N ASN A 261 26.86 17.44 -11.95
CA ASN A 261 27.30 18.10 -10.73
C ASN A 261 28.39 17.26 -10.03
N HIS A 262 29.33 17.93 -9.40
CA HIS A 262 30.26 17.23 -8.51
C HIS A 262 29.47 16.62 -7.32
N PRO A 263 29.75 15.37 -6.91
CA PRO A 263 28.98 14.71 -5.82
C PRO A 263 28.88 15.53 -4.53
N HIS A 264 29.88 16.34 -4.22
CA HIS A 264 29.86 17.24 -3.06
C HIS A 264 28.76 18.31 -3.15
N MET A 265 28.24 18.60 -4.33
CA MET A 265 27.17 19.59 -4.53
C MET A 265 25.79 19.03 -4.21
N SER A 266 25.65 17.73 -3.97
CA SER A 266 24.36 17.11 -3.66
C SER A 266 23.66 17.81 -2.49
N GLY A 267 22.39 18.13 -2.68
CA GLY A 267 21.56 18.88 -1.73
C GLY A 267 21.67 20.40 -1.83
N ILE A 268 22.63 20.97 -2.57
CA ILE A 268 22.73 22.43 -2.73
C ILE A 268 21.59 22.96 -3.61
N VAL A 269 20.88 23.96 -3.12
CA VAL A 269 19.91 24.74 -3.87
C VAL A 269 20.65 25.62 -4.88
N SER A 270 20.45 25.40 -6.18
CA SER A 270 21.17 26.12 -7.23
C SER A 270 20.36 27.29 -7.79
N ARG A 271 19.04 27.18 -7.82
CA ARG A 271 18.12 28.21 -8.31
C ARG A 271 16.87 28.25 -7.44
N HIS A 272 16.24 29.39 -7.39
CA HIS A 272 15.03 29.62 -6.62
C HIS A 272 14.10 30.59 -7.36
N ASP A 273 12.83 30.28 -7.30
CA ASP A 273 11.70 31.17 -7.60
C ASP A 273 10.70 31.05 -6.43
N LYS A 274 9.68 31.91 -6.39
CA LYS A 274 8.67 31.89 -5.32
C LYS A 274 7.89 30.56 -5.21
N SER A 275 7.86 29.78 -6.29
CA SER A 275 7.04 28.56 -6.42
C SER A 275 7.84 27.29 -6.66
N TRP A 276 9.13 27.38 -6.89
CA TRP A 276 9.99 26.22 -7.12
C TRP A 276 11.46 26.49 -6.77
N ILE A 277 12.19 25.44 -6.54
CA ILE A 277 13.65 25.47 -6.43
C ILE A 277 14.27 24.37 -7.30
N THR A 278 15.52 24.54 -7.69
CA THR A 278 16.33 23.44 -8.23
C THR A 278 17.43 23.07 -7.27
N VAL A 279 17.59 21.75 -7.07
CA VAL A 279 18.55 21.19 -6.10
C VAL A 279 19.52 20.29 -6.84
N CYS A 280 20.82 20.48 -6.63
CA CYS A 280 21.87 19.64 -7.19
C CYS A 280 21.77 18.22 -6.63
N THR A 281 21.99 17.23 -7.50
CA THR A 281 22.20 15.84 -7.13
C THR A 281 23.67 15.45 -7.38
N LYS A 282 24.07 14.26 -7.00
CA LYS A 282 25.42 13.77 -7.31
C LYS A 282 25.60 13.30 -8.76
N SER A 283 24.55 13.39 -9.60
CA SER A 283 24.55 13.03 -11.01
C SER A 283 24.25 14.25 -11.89
N LYS A 284 24.07 14.05 -13.19
CA LYS A 284 23.87 15.15 -14.13
C LYS A 284 22.49 15.82 -14.07
N HIS A 285 21.46 15.16 -13.54
CA HIS A 285 20.14 15.78 -13.38
C HIS A 285 20.07 16.49 -12.03
N MET A 286 19.34 17.62 -12.00
CA MET A 286 18.90 18.28 -10.78
C MET A 286 17.52 17.78 -10.39
N LEU A 287 17.08 18.06 -9.17
CA LEU A 287 15.68 18.00 -8.80
C LEU A 287 15.07 19.39 -8.93
N LEU A 288 13.89 19.47 -9.58
CA LEU A 288 13.00 20.61 -9.45
C LEU A 288 11.95 20.24 -8.42
N ILE A 289 11.78 21.07 -7.39
CA ILE A 289 10.86 20.83 -6.27
C ILE A 289 9.92 22.02 -6.16
N GLU A 290 8.60 21.77 -6.10
CA GLU A 290 7.57 22.79 -6.05
C GLU A 290 6.89 22.92 -4.68
N GLU A 291 7.14 21.98 -3.76
CA GLU A 291 6.50 22.02 -2.46
C GLU A 291 7.41 21.48 -1.35
N ILE A 292 7.63 22.29 -0.31
CA ILE A 292 8.45 21.94 0.86
C ILE A 292 7.66 22.26 2.12
N ILE A 293 7.18 21.21 2.77
CA ILE A 293 6.27 21.34 3.92
C ILE A 293 7.06 21.17 5.22
N ASN A 294 6.88 22.08 6.16
CA ASN A 294 7.43 21.94 7.51
C ASN A 294 6.53 21.06 8.40
N GLU A 295 6.96 20.75 9.62
CA GLU A 295 6.20 19.94 10.59
C GLU A 295 4.85 20.54 10.97
N LYS A 296 4.65 21.86 10.80
CA LYS A 296 3.38 22.57 11.02
C LYS A 296 2.44 22.51 9.81
N GLY A 297 2.83 21.84 8.73
CA GLY A 297 2.04 21.73 7.50
C GLY A 297 2.08 22.96 6.60
N LYS A 298 2.96 23.92 6.85
CA LYS A 298 3.12 25.13 6.02
C LYS A 298 4.15 24.87 4.92
N ASN A 299 3.84 25.27 3.67
CA ASN A 299 4.82 25.35 2.60
C ASN A 299 5.77 26.52 2.86
N ILE A 300 7.06 26.25 2.87
CA ILE A 300 8.11 27.24 3.17
C ILE A 300 9.09 27.43 2.01
N ILE A 301 8.70 27.04 0.81
CA ILE A 301 9.56 27.10 -0.38
C ILE A 301 10.11 28.50 -0.64
N ASP A 302 9.31 29.52 -0.36
CA ASP A 302 9.65 30.95 -0.48
C ASP A 302 10.76 31.44 0.47
N LEU A 303 11.04 30.67 1.52
CA LEU A 303 12.08 30.98 2.51
C LEU A 303 13.45 30.38 2.15
N ILE A 304 13.48 29.45 1.20
CA ILE A 304 14.71 28.72 0.81
C ILE A 304 15.46 29.52 -0.25
N LYS A 305 16.78 29.59 -0.13
CA LYS A 305 17.63 30.45 -0.95
C LYS A 305 18.68 29.65 -1.73
N PRO A 306 19.14 30.16 -2.90
CA PRO A 306 20.34 29.60 -3.54
C PRO A 306 21.53 29.58 -2.56
N GLY A 307 22.26 28.49 -2.55
CA GLY A 307 23.36 28.23 -1.62
C GLY A 307 22.94 27.46 -0.35
N ASP A 308 21.66 27.44 0.02
CA ASP A 308 21.18 26.54 1.06
C ASP A 308 21.43 25.07 0.68
N ARG A 309 21.57 24.21 1.68
CA ARG A 309 21.84 22.79 1.45
C ARG A 309 20.86 21.91 2.23
N PHE A 310 20.20 21.05 1.52
CA PHE A 310 19.49 19.92 2.11
C PHE A 310 20.46 18.82 2.53
N PHE A 311 20.21 18.25 3.69
CA PHE A 311 20.98 17.13 4.21
C PHE A 311 20.10 16.28 5.12
N THR A 312 20.51 15.04 5.34
CA THR A 312 19.89 14.17 6.34
C THR A 312 21.00 13.65 7.26
N PRO A 313 20.91 13.90 8.58
CA PRO A 313 21.88 13.37 9.54
C PRO A 313 21.98 11.84 9.44
N THR A 314 23.19 11.31 9.57
CA THR A 314 23.45 9.86 9.42
C THR A 314 22.67 9.03 10.45
N ASP A 315 22.51 9.53 11.69
CA ASP A 315 21.72 8.86 12.72
C ASP A 315 20.25 8.66 12.30
N LYS A 316 19.67 9.59 11.51
CA LYS A 316 18.31 9.47 10.96
C LYS A 316 18.24 8.43 9.85
N LEU A 317 19.24 8.36 8.98
CA LEU A 317 19.34 7.34 7.93
C LEU A 317 19.52 5.94 8.55
N ASP A 318 20.38 5.80 9.54
CA ASP A 318 20.62 4.55 10.25
C ASP A 318 19.38 4.11 11.04
N PHE A 319 18.69 5.05 11.69
CA PHE A 319 17.42 4.80 12.33
C PHE A 319 16.38 4.25 11.32
N ALA A 320 16.23 4.91 10.16
CA ALA A 320 15.29 4.49 9.12
C ALA A 320 15.58 3.06 8.62
N LYS A 321 16.86 2.74 8.40
CA LYS A 321 17.32 1.43 7.91
C LYS A 321 17.19 0.33 8.97
N SER A 322 17.37 0.65 10.25
CA SER A 322 17.35 -0.32 11.37
C SER A 322 15.95 -0.64 11.88
N LYS A 323 14.95 0.21 11.64
CA LYS A 323 13.61 0.02 12.20
C LYS A 323 12.69 -0.78 11.27
N ARG A 324 12.14 -1.87 11.80
CA ARG A 324 11.09 -2.63 11.14
C ARG A 324 9.72 -2.09 11.56
N ILE A 325 8.89 -1.76 10.58
CA ILE A 325 7.56 -1.20 10.80
C ILE A 325 6.54 -2.31 11.07
N TYR A 326 5.82 -2.20 12.19
CA TYR A 326 4.74 -3.09 12.55
C TYR A 326 3.44 -2.31 12.75
N TYR A 327 2.35 -2.91 12.31
CA TYR A 327 1.00 -2.43 12.60
C TYR A 327 0.20 -3.49 13.34
N ASN A 328 -0.69 -3.03 14.21
CA ASN A 328 -1.73 -3.85 14.83
C ASN A 328 -3.10 -3.23 14.57
N SER A 329 -4.14 -3.76 15.19
CA SER A 329 -5.52 -3.29 15.05
C SER A 329 -5.78 -1.86 15.58
N PHE A 330 -4.81 -1.27 16.27
CA PHE A 330 -4.86 0.11 16.77
C PHE A 330 -3.96 1.07 15.99
N GLY A 331 -3.29 0.61 14.94
CA GLY A 331 -2.40 1.40 14.10
C GLY A 331 -0.92 1.00 14.21
N LEU A 332 -0.02 1.99 14.10
CA LEU A 332 1.42 1.77 14.20
C LEU A 332 1.78 1.30 15.62
N LYS A 333 2.51 0.19 15.69
CA LYS A 333 3.03 -0.32 16.96
C LYS A 333 4.32 0.41 17.31
N ASN A 334 4.28 1.24 18.33
CA ASN A 334 5.49 1.76 18.95
C ASN A 334 6.18 0.62 19.72
N LYS A 335 7.40 0.30 19.34
CA LYS A 335 8.29 -0.57 20.12
C LYS A 335 9.36 0.27 20.75
#